data_5151af677ffb4ec890cc7fb15671b2b0
#
_entry.id   5151af677ffb4ec890cc7fb15671b2b0
#
_cell.length_a   1.000
_cell.length_b   1.000
_cell.length_c   1.000
_cell.angle_alpha   90.00
_cell.angle_beta   90.00
_cell.angle_gamma   90.00
#
_symmetry.space_group_name_H-M   'P 1'
#
loop_
_entity.id
_entity.type
_entity.pdbx_description
1 polymer ?
#
loop_
_entity_poly.entity_id
_entity_poly.type
_entity_poly.pdbx_seq_one_letter_code
_entity_poly.pdbx_strand_id
1 'polypeptide(L)'
;MSFRHILVMLTAVFAVASTACTERAEARRDGCQAKVGIVFDIGGKNDRSFNAAAWEGVKRAERELPVCVYDVEPGNPTSIEPAMRAFAEKNFDLIVGVGFAQGPIMQRVAMDYPNVKFAIIDGVIFEADGKTPRSNVASLVFREHEGSYLVGMIAASKSKTGKLGFLGGMKIPLIERFQKGYEEGAQSVNPNATVIVNYVGANDAAWNNPAKGKELALAQIEKGADVIFTAAGNSGLGAFDAVEQYGRGPNGEANKFVIGVDSNQNGVKPGFVLTSMVKRVDNAVYDAVKEVLEGQFKGGFHEFGLDKDGVAYALDQYNQEIIPEEVLSKVNEVKDKIVTGEIKVTDAMAN
;
A
#
# COMPACT_ATOMS: atom_id res chain seq x y z
N MET A 1 -7.15 48.16 -64.50
CA MET A 1 -7.94 47.20 -63.71
C MET A 1 -7.16 46.87 -62.45
N SER A 2 -7.71 47.10 -61.45
CA SER A 2 -7.57 47.51 -60.06
C SER A 2 -6.91 46.46 -59.17
N PHE A 3 -5.87 46.90 -58.46
CA PHE A 3 -5.06 46.21 -57.48
C PHE A 3 -5.78 45.96 -56.12
N ARG A 4 -7.08 45.82 -56.11
CA ARG A 4 -7.92 45.85 -54.88
C ARG A 4 -8.50 44.52 -54.40
N HIS A 5 -8.19 43.36 -55.04
CA HIS A 5 -8.84 42.05 -54.74
C HIS A 5 -7.89 41.00 -54.17
N ILE A 6 -6.61 41.31 -53.84
CA ILE A 6 -5.67 40.33 -53.29
C ILE A 6 -5.46 40.48 -51.77
N LEU A 7 -6.05 41.53 -51.14
CA LEU A 7 -5.81 41.78 -49.69
C LEU A 7 -6.91 41.23 -48.74
N VAL A 8 -7.93 40.53 -49.26
CA VAL A 8 -9.05 40.02 -48.41
C VAL A 8 -8.96 38.51 -48.14
N MET A 9 -8.08 37.76 -48.83
CA MET A 9 -7.97 36.30 -48.61
C MET A 9 -6.87 35.84 -47.64
N LEU A 10 -6.06 36.75 -47.03
CA LEU A 10 -5.02 36.38 -46.10
C LEU A 10 -5.35 36.57 -44.60
N THR A 11 -6.56 37.09 -44.28
CA THR A 11 -6.99 37.33 -42.90
C THR A 11 -7.92 36.24 -42.33
N ALA A 12 -8.35 35.27 -43.13
CA ALA A 12 -9.30 34.23 -42.68
C ALA A 12 -8.63 32.92 -42.17
N VAL A 13 -7.31 32.75 -42.34
CA VAL A 13 -6.62 31.50 -41.93
C VAL A 13 -6.03 31.60 -40.54
N PHE A 14 -5.94 32.78 -39.92
CA PHE A 14 -5.33 32.97 -38.58
C PHE A 14 -6.30 32.88 -37.41
N ALA A 15 -7.63 32.77 -37.67
CA ALA A 15 -8.64 32.78 -36.60
C ALA A 15 -9.06 31.37 -36.11
N VAL A 16 -8.65 30.28 -36.78
CA VAL A 16 -9.07 28.91 -36.40
C VAL A 16 -8.06 28.19 -35.49
N ALA A 17 -6.82 28.70 -35.40
CA ALA A 17 -5.79 28.08 -34.54
C ALA A 17 -5.83 28.53 -33.07
N SER A 18 -6.61 29.57 -32.73
CA SER A 18 -6.68 30.12 -31.36
C SER A 18 -7.82 29.57 -30.51
N THR A 19 -8.82 28.89 -31.10
CA THR A 19 -9.94 28.33 -30.34
C THR A 19 -9.65 26.96 -29.69
N ALA A 20 -8.75 26.17 -30.27
CA ALA A 20 -8.39 24.88 -29.70
C ALA A 20 -7.47 24.95 -28.44
N CYS A 21 -6.77 26.09 -28.24
CA CYS A 21 -5.96 26.32 -27.05
C CYS A 21 -6.76 26.90 -25.88
N THR A 22 -7.90 27.57 -26.14
CA THR A 22 -8.72 28.21 -25.11
C THR A 22 -9.61 27.22 -24.36
N GLU A 23 -10.11 26.14 -24.99
CA GLU A 23 -10.90 25.12 -24.28
C GLU A 23 -10.07 24.31 -23.27
N ARG A 24 -8.76 24.11 -23.53
CA ARG A 24 -7.88 23.42 -22.58
C ARG A 24 -7.48 24.33 -21.39
N ALA A 25 -7.53 25.63 -21.54
CA ALA A 25 -7.22 26.61 -20.50
C ALA A 25 -8.42 26.91 -19.57
N GLU A 26 -9.66 26.75 -20.02
CA GLU A 26 -10.85 26.98 -19.17
C GLU A 26 -11.14 25.86 -18.18
N ALA A 27 -10.66 24.63 -18.43
CA ALA A 27 -10.78 23.50 -17.48
C ALA A 27 -9.80 23.57 -16.29
N ARG A 28 -8.89 24.55 -16.23
CA ARG A 28 -7.86 24.72 -15.19
C ARG A 28 -8.10 25.91 -14.25
N ARG A 29 -9.35 26.25 -13.96
CA ARG A 29 -9.67 27.39 -13.08
C ARG A 29 -9.35 27.19 -11.59
N ASP A 30 -8.94 25.98 -11.17
CA ASP A 30 -8.67 25.67 -9.76
C ASP A 30 -7.19 25.81 -9.33
N GLY A 31 -6.32 26.36 -10.18
CA GLY A 31 -4.89 26.56 -9.86
C GLY A 31 -4.04 25.28 -9.91
N CYS A 32 -4.62 24.11 -10.16
CA CYS A 32 -3.91 22.84 -10.25
C CYS A 32 -3.36 22.60 -11.67
N GLN A 33 -2.15 22.02 -11.74
CA GLN A 33 -1.56 21.56 -13.01
C GLN A 33 -1.99 20.15 -13.38
N ALA A 34 -2.36 19.32 -12.38
CA ALA A 34 -2.93 17.99 -12.60
C ALA A 34 -4.04 17.69 -11.60
N LYS A 35 -5.02 16.86 -12.03
CA LYS A 35 -6.11 16.33 -11.20
C LYS A 35 -5.86 14.86 -10.93
N VAL A 36 -5.81 14.50 -9.66
CA VAL A 36 -5.59 13.14 -9.18
C VAL A 36 -6.86 12.62 -8.50
N GLY A 37 -7.41 11.52 -9.02
CA GLY A 37 -8.50 10.79 -8.37
C GLY A 37 -7.95 9.58 -7.62
N ILE A 38 -8.45 9.32 -6.40
CA ILE A 38 -8.14 8.10 -5.66
C ILE A 38 -9.42 7.38 -5.27
N VAL A 39 -9.49 6.08 -5.55
CA VAL A 39 -10.61 5.21 -5.17
C VAL A 39 -10.08 4.19 -4.17
N PHE A 40 -10.57 4.28 -2.94
CA PHE A 40 -10.16 3.39 -1.85
C PHE A 40 -10.80 2.00 -1.95
N ASP A 41 -10.27 1.04 -1.19
CA ASP A 41 -10.96 -0.23 -0.99
C ASP A 41 -12.03 -0.11 0.11
N ILE A 42 -12.66 -1.24 0.44
CA ILE A 42 -13.78 -1.30 1.40
C ILE A 42 -13.34 -0.98 2.85
N GLY A 43 -12.02 -1.02 3.15
CA GLY A 43 -11.48 -0.64 4.46
C GLY A 43 -11.60 0.86 4.78
N GLY A 44 -11.70 1.70 3.73
CA GLY A 44 -11.76 3.16 3.84
C GLY A 44 -10.43 3.79 4.27
N LYS A 45 -10.29 5.09 4.00
CA LYS A 45 -9.00 5.83 4.16
C LYS A 45 -8.51 5.99 5.61
N ASN A 46 -9.33 5.66 6.60
CA ASN A 46 -8.99 5.77 8.01
C ASN A 46 -8.64 4.44 8.68
N ASP A 47 -8.25 3.43 7.92
CA ASP A 47 -7.90 2.08 8.42
C ASP A 47 -6.60 2.03 9.24
N ARG A 48 -5.87 3.15 9.31
CA ARG A 48 -4.56 3.28 9.95
C ARG A 48 -3.50 2.30 9.39
N SER A 49 -3.70 1.77 8.21
CA SER A 49 -2.89 0.75 7.58
C SER A 49 -2.69 1.08 6.09
N PHE A 50 -3.21 0.26 5.20
CA PHE A 50 -3.01 0.27 3.76
C PHE A 50 -3.63 1.49 3.05
N ASN A 51 -4.93 1.73 3.27
CA ASN A 51 -5.60 2.89 2.69
C ASN A 51 -5.08 4.21 3.27
N ALA A 52 -4.78 4.24 4.57
CA ALA A 52 -4.20 5.41 5.22
C ALA A 52 -2.82 5.76 4.63
N ALA A 53 -1.99 4.75 4.28
CA ALA A 53 -0.72 4.98 3.61
C ALA A 53 -0.91 5.55 2.20
N ALA A 54 -1.86 5.03 1.41
CA ALA A 54 -2.19 5.56 0.09
C ALA A 54 -2.71 7.01 0.17
N TRP A 55 -3.56 7.28 1.17
CA TRP A 55 -4.08 8.62 1.44
C TRP A 55 -2.98 9.62 1.77
N GLU A 56 -2.03 9.24 2.63
CA GLU A 56 -0.89 10.11 2.96
C GLU A 56 -0.04 10.43 1.73
N GLY A 57 0.14 9.49 0.80
CA GLY A 57 0.85 9.70 -0.45
C GLY A 57 0.23 10.80 -1.31
N VAL A 58 -1.09 10.73 -1.59
CA VAL A 58 -1.77 11.76 -2.38
C VAL A 58 -1.90 13.08 -1.62
N LYS A 59 -2.07 13.06 -0.28
CA LYS A 59 -2.12 14.29 0.53
C LYS A 59 -0.76 14.98 0.60
N ARG A 60 0.33 14.23 0.65
CA ARG A 60 1.68 14.80 0.53
C ARG A 60 1.87 15.42 -0.84
N ALA A 61 1.44 14.76 -1.92
CA ALA A 61 1.49 15.33 -3.25
C ALA A 61 0.69 16.63 -3.37
N GLU A 62 -0.51 16.70 -2.78
CA GLU A 62 -1.34 17.91 -2.77
C GLU A 62 -0.69 19.07 -2.00
N ARG A 63 0.07 18.78 -0.93
CA ARG A 63 0.80 19.80 -0.15
C ARG A 63 2.06 20.32 -0.86
N GLU A 64 2.75 19.46 -1.60
CA GLU A 64 4.10 19.74 -2.11
C GLU A 64 4.13 20.03 -3.62
N LEU A 65 3.11 19.62 -4.36
CA LEU A 65 3.02 19.70 -5.81
C LEU A 65 1.76 20.49 -6.22
N PRO A 66 1.75 21.13 -7.40
CA PRO A 66 0.58 21.87 -7.89
C PRO A 66 -0.49 20.92 -8.45
N VAL A 67 -1.00 20.00 -7.62
CA VAL A 67 -2.02 19.02 -7.98
C VAL A 67 -3.26 19.17 -7.10
N CYS A 68 -4.44 18.82 -7.63
CA CYS A 68 -5.68 18.72 -6.87
C CYS A 68 -6.07 17.26 -6.71
N VAL A 69 -6.37 16.86 -5.46
CA VAL A 69 -6.73 15.49 -5.10
C VAL A 69 -8.23 15.40 -4.85
N TYR A 70 -8.84 14.36 -5.40
CA TYR A 70 -10.25 14.00 -5.22
C TYR A 70 -10.33 12.54 -4.80
N ASP A 71 -11.08 12.26 -3.75
CA ASP A 71 -11.17 10.92 -3.20
C ASP A 71 -12.59 10.35 -3.21
N VAL A 72 -12.69 9.02 -3.33
CA VAL A 72 -13.92 8.27 -3.16
C VAL A 72 -13.67 7.08 -2.23
N GLU A 73 -14.45 7.00 -1.16
CA GLU A 73 -14.57 5.82 -0.31
C GLU A 73 -15.83 5.06 -0.77
N PRO A 74 -15.67 3.92 -1.49
CA PRO A 74 -16.83 3.17 -1.97
C PRO A 74 -17.54 2.50 -0.80
N GLY A 75 -18.86 2.65 -0.73
CA GLY A 75 -19.67 2.01 0.32
C GLY A 75 -19.82 0.49 0.13
N ASN A 76 -19.52 0.01 -1.07
CA ASN A 76 -19.57 -1.40 -1.45
C ASN A 76 -18.75 -1.64 -2.74
N PRO A 77 -18.38 -2.90 -3.08
CA PRO A 77 -17.57 -3.19 -4.26
C PRO A 77 -18.16 -2.73 -5.59
N THR A 78 -19.50 -2.67 -5.73
CA THR A 78 -20.15 -2.26 -6.97
C THR A 78 -20.06 -0.75 -7.25
N SER A 79 -19.68 0.05 -6.25
CA SER A 79 -19.47 1.50 -6.38
C SER A 79 -18.09 1.87 -6.92
N ILE A 80 -17.14 0.94 -6.97
CA ILE A 80 -15.74 1.19 -7.38
C ILE A 80 -15.67 1.57 -8.86
N GLU A 81 -16.26 0.77 -9.75
CA GLU A 81 -16.20 1.02 -11.20
C GLU A 81 -16.86 2.35 -11.60
N PRO A 82 -18.07 2.68 -11.13
CA PRO A 82 -18.67 3.99 -11.39
C PRO A 82 -17.81 5.16 -10.92
N ALA A 83 -17.17 5.06 -9.76
CA ALA A 83 -16.28 6.10 -9.25
C ALA A 83 -15.06 6.29 -10.15
N MET A 84 -14.42 5.20 -10.55
CA MET A 84 -13.25 5.22 -11.43
C MET A 84 -13.59 5.80 -12.81
N ARG A 85 -14.73 5.40 -13.39
CA ARG A 85 -15.24 5.94 -14.65
C ARG A 85 -15.57 7.43 -14.57
N ALA A 86 -16.18 7.88 -13.46
CA ALA A 86 -16.52 9.29 -13.27
C ALA A 86 -15.26 10.19 -13.25
N PHE A 87 -14.14 9.73 -12.72
CA PHE A 87 -12.86 10.43 -12.82
C PHE A 87 -12.31 10.41 -14.25
N ALA A 88 -12.39 9.26 -14.94
CA ALA A 88 -11.89 9.11 -16.30
C ALA A 88 -12.68 9.99 -17.31
N GLU A 89 -14.02 10.03 -17.21
CA GLU A 89 -14.89 10.87 -18.02
C GLU A 89 -14.62 12.37 -17.83
N LYS A 90 -14.16 12.78 -16.64
CA LYS A 90 -13.77 14.16 -16.35
C LYS A 90 -12.31 14.46 -16.69
N ASN A 91 -11.63 13.57 -17.44
CA ASN A 91 -10.25 13.69 -17.88
C ASN A 91 -9.29 14.02 -16.74
N PHE A 92 -9.34 13.21 -15.66
CA PHE A 92 -8.32 13.27 -14.62
C PHE A 92 -6.96 12.82 -15.19
N ASP A 93 -5.89 13.44 -14.72
CA ASP A 93 -4.54 13.17 -15.21
C ASP A 93 -3.99 11.84 -14.65
N LEU A 94 -4.39 11.49 -13.41
CA LEU A 94 -4.09 10.20 -12.77
C LEU A 94 -5.31 9.71 -11.98
N ILE A 95 -5.59 8.41 -12.08
CA ILE A 95 -6.58 7.72 -11.24
C ILE A 95 -5.87 6.59 -10.50
N VAL A 96 -5.87 6.66 -9.16
CA VAL A 96 -5.26 5.66 -8.28
C VAL A 96 -6.33 4.71 -7.76
N GLY A 97 -6.18 3.43 -8.00
CA GLY A 97 -6.97 2.37 -7.38
C GLY A 97 -6.21 1.72 -6.23
N VAL A 98 -6.85 1.64 -5.06
CA VAL A 98 -6.22 1.09 -3.87
C VAL A 98 -6.66 -0.36 -3.68
N GLY A 99 -5.70 -1.29 -3.86
CA GLY A 99 -5.89 -2.70 -3.59
C GLY A 99 -6.15 -3.59 -4.81
N PHE A 100 -5.66 -4.82 -4.72
CA PHE A 100 -5.69 -5.83 -5.77
C PHE A 100 -7.11 -6.16 -6.29
N ALA A 101 -8.13 -6.05 -5.43
CA ALA A 101 -9.52 -6.35 -5.79
C ALA A 101 -10.05 -5.40 -6.89
N GLN A 102 -9.44 -4.23 -7.06
CA GLN A 102 -9.79 -3.29 -8.12
C GLN A 102 -9.18 -3.66 -9.49
N GLY A 103 -8.29 -4.65 -9.55
CA GLY A 103 -7.60 -5.05 -10.78
C GLY A 103 -8.52 -5.33 -11.97
N PRO A 104 -9.52 -6.22 -11.86
CA PRO A 104 -10.46 -6.50 -12.96
C PRO A 104 -11.27 -5.28 -13.40
N ILE A 105 -11.56 -4.36 -12.49
CA ILE A 105 -12.26 -3.11 -12.77
C ILE A 105 -11.34 -2.17 -13.54
N MET A 106 -10.13 -1.92 -13.01
CA MET A 106 -9.15 -1.05 -13.65
C MET A 106 -8.75 -1.57 -15.04
N GLN A 107 -8.65 -2.88 -15.22
CA GLN A 107 -8.43 -3.51 -16.53
C GLN A 107 -9.43 -3.01 -17.57
N ARG A 108 -10.72 -3.04 -17.26
CA ARG A 108 -11.78 -2.57 -18.17
C ARG A 108 -11.75 -1.06 -18.39
N VAL A 109 -11.67 -0.31 -17.28
CA VAL A 109 -11.71 1.17 -17.36
C VAL A 109 -10.50 1.71 -18.10
N ALA A 110 -9.30 1.19 -17.85
CA ALA A 110 -8.09 1.64 -18.54
C ALA A 110 -8.08 1.28 -20.03
N MET A 111 -8.79 0.22 -20.43
CA MET A 111 -9.02 -0.11 -21.84
C MET A 111 -9.93 0.92 -22.52
N ASP A 112 -11.01 1.32 -21.86
CA ASP A 112 -11.99 2.27 -22.39
C ASP A 112 -11.43 3.71 -22.43
N TYR A 113 -10.46 4.03 -21.55
CA TYR A 113 -9.84 5.37 -21.44
C TYR A 113 -8.30 5.32 -21.63
N PRO A 114 -7.82 5.00 -22.85
CA PRO A 114 -6.38 4.76 -23.09
C PRO A 114 -5.49 6.00 -22.90
N ASN A 115 -6.07 7.21 -22.93
CA ASN A 115 -5.34 8.47 -22.74
C ASN A 115 -5.25 8.91 -21.27
N VAL A 116 -6.02 8.30 -20.36
CA VAL A 116 -5.96 8.53 -18.92
C VAL A 116 -4.87 7.66 -18.32
N LYS A 117 -4.11 8.21 -17.37
CA LYS A 117 -3.11 7.46 -16.60
C LYS A 117 -3.77 6.85 -15.36
N PHE A 118 -3.37 5.62 -15.06
CA PHE A 118 -3.85 4.89 -13.89
C PHE A 118 -2.66 4.39 -13.07
N ALA A 119 -2.87 4.26 -11.77
CA ALA A 119 -1.98 3.51 -10.89
C ALA A 119 -2.82 2.54 -10.05
N ILE A 120 -2.35 1.32 -9.88
CA ILE A 120 -2.99 0.34 -8.98
C ILE A 120 -1.99 -0.16 -7.96
N ILE A 121 -2.40 -0.18 -6.70
CA ILE A 121 -1.61 -0.71 -5.60
C ILE A 121 -1.96 -2.19 -5.42
N ASP A 122 -0.94 -3.05 -5.35
CA ASP A 122 -1.05 -4.50 -5.18
C ASP A 122 -1.76 -5.24 -6.32
N GLY A 123 -1.95 -4.57 -7.45
CA GLY A 123 -2.56 -5.17 -8.64
C GLY A 123 -1.62 -5.13 -9.85
N VAL A 124 -1.84 -6.05 -10.77
CA VAL A 124 -1.10 -6.10 -12.03
C VAL A 124 -2.08 -6.09 -13.18
N ILE A 125 -1.88 -5.14 -14.10
CA ILE A 125 -2.76 -4.97 -15.25
C ILE A 125 -1.97 -5.24 -16.54
N PHE A 126 -2.51 -6.15 -17.35
CA PHE A 126 -1.92 -6.55 -18.62
C PHE A 126 -2.71 -6.03 -19.81
N GLU A 127 -2.08 -5.99 -20.97
CA GLU A 127 -2.78 -5.85 -22.26
C GLU A 127 -3.62 -7.11 -22.55
N ALA A 128 -4.36 -7.09 -23.65
CA ALA A 128 -5.26 -8.19 -24.02
C ALA A 128 -4.55 -9.56 -24.22
N ASP A 129 -3.25 -9.55 -24.41
CA ASP A 129 -2.42 -10.75 -24.52
C ASP A 129 -2.17 -11.47 -23.17
N GLY A 130 -2.56 -10.84 -22.06
CA GLY A 130 -2.37 -11.35 -20.70
C GLY A 130 -0.91 -11.44 -20.23
N LYS A 131 0.01 -10.83 -20.93
CA LYS A 131 1.47 -10.91 -20.68
C LYS A 131 2.16 -9.55 -20.69
N THR A 132 1.81 -8.68 -21.63
CA THR A 132 2.41 -7.35 -21.75
C THR A 132 1.77 -6.43 -20.69
N PRO A 133 2.55 -5.83 -19.78
CA PRO A 133 2.02 -4.85 -18.83
C PRO A 133 1.38 -3.67 -19.57
N ARG A 134 0.25 -3.19 -19.06
CA ARG A 134 -0.52 -2.16 -19.73
C ARG A 134 0.18 -0.80 -19.65
N SER A 135 0.34 -0.12 -20.79
CA SER A 135 1.17 1.08 -20.91
C SER A 135 0.59 2.34 -20.23
N ASN A 136 -0.72 2.42 -20.03
CA ASN A 136 -1.35 3.52 -19.31
C ASN A 136 -1.69 3.20 -17.85
N VAL A 137 -1.18 2.08 -17.31
CA VAL A 137 -1.36 1.68 -15.89
C VAL A 137 -0.02 1.40 -15.24
N ALA A 138 0.32 2.11 -14.17
CA ALA A 138 1.43 1.78 -13.27
C ALA A 138 0.95 0.75 -12.23
N SER A 139 1.50 -0.45 -12.25
CA SER A 139 1.23 -1.52 -11.30
C SER A 139 2.26 -1.44 -10.17
N LEU A 140 1.84 -0.86 -9.03
CA LEU A 140 2.69 -0.61 -7.85
C LEU A 140 2.65 -1.84 -6.95
N VAL A 141 3.69 -2.67 -7.00
CA VAL A 141 3.80 -3.93 -6.25
C VAL A 141 4.99 -3.92 -5.32
N PHE A 142 4.93 -4.71 -4.25
CA PHE A 142 5.93 -4.67 -3.19
C PHE A 142 6.49 -6.05 -2.91
N ARG A 143 7.71 -6.10 -2.36
CA ARG A 143 8.35 -7.33 -1.90
C ARG A 143 8.12 -7.50 -0.39
N GLU A 144 6.87 -7.73 -0.01
CA GLU A 144 6.41 -7.79 1.37
C GLU A 144 7.12 -8.88 2.19
N HIS A 145 7.52 -9.99 1.53
CA HIS A 145 8.31 -11.07 2.16
C HIS A 145 9.61 -10.55 2.77
N GLU A 146 10.27 -9.59 2.12
CA GLU A 146 11.53 -9.02 2.62
C GLU A 146 11.34 -8.24 3.93
N GLY A 147 10.35 -7.32 3.98
CA GLY A 147 10.02 -6.57 5.19
C GLY A 147 9.49 -7.49 6.30
N SER A 148 8.69 -8.50 5.94
CA SER A 148 8.14 -9.48 6.87
C SER A 148 9.22 -10.36 7.49
N TYR A 149 10.26 -10.69 6.74
CA TYR A 149 11.43 -11.41 7.26
C TYR A 149 12.09 -10.62 8.42
N LEU A 150 12.31 -9.33 8.22
CA LEU A 150 12.93 -8.49 9.25
C LEU A 150 12.10 -8.42 10.54
N VAL A 151 10.77 -8.24 10.41
CA VAL A 151 9.91 -8.22 11.60
C VAL A 151 9.72 -9.61 12.21
N GLY A 152 9.87 -10.67 11.45
CA GLY A 152 9.96 -12.05 11.94
C GLY A 152 11.17 -12.29 12.85
N MET A 153 12.34 -11.76 12.44
CA MET A 153 13.54 -11.77 13.27
C MET A 153 13.34 -11.02 14.59
N ILE A 154 12.75 -9.82 14.52
CA ILE A 154 12.46 -9.00 15.71
C ILE A 154 11.48 -9.75 16.63
N ALA A 155 10.43 -10.36 16.07
CA ALA A 155 9.45 -11.13 16.82
C ALA A 155 10.09 -12.30 17.59
N ALA A 156 10.87 -13.12 16.90
CA ALA A 156 11.52 -14.28 17.52
C ALA A 156 12.56 -13.88 18.58
N SER A 157 13.27 -12.78 18.37
CA SER A 157 14.22 -12.23 19.36
C SER A 157 13.50 -11.73 20.62
N LYS A 158 12.26 -11.26 20.52
CA LYS A 158 11.46 -10.76 21.65
C LYS A 158 10.65 -11.84 22.34
N SER A 159 10.25 -12.88 21.61
CA SER A 159 9.40 -13.95 22.13
C SER A 159 10.07 -14.73 23.25
N LYS A 160 9.33 -14.98 24.32
CA LYS A 160 9.75 -15.83 25.44
C LYS A 160 9.24 -17.26 25.30
N THR A 161 8.14 -17.45 24.55
CA THR A 161 7.50 -18.76 24.38
C THR A 161 7.98 -19.52 23.14
N GLY A 162 8.60 -18.82 22.19
CA GLY A 162 8.88 -19.35 20.87
C GLY A 162 7.62 -19.59 20.01
N LYS A 163 6.45 -19.18 20.50
CA LYS A 163 5.18 -19.25 19.77
C LYS A 163 4.78 -17.86 19.33
N LEU A 164 4.67 -17.68 18.03
CA LEU A 164 4.29 -16.43 17.39
C LEU A 164 2.90 -16.56 16.78
N GLY A 165 2.24 -15.45 16.54
CA GLY A 165 0.99 -15.38 15.82
C GLY A 165 1.16 -14.68 14.47
N PHE A 166 0.40 -15.12 13.47
CA PHE A 166 0.17 -14.38 12.23
C PHE A 166 -1.34 -14.26 12.00
N LEU A 167 -1.82 -13.04 11.82
CA LEU A 167 -3.21 -12.72 11.52
C LEU A 167 -3.28 -12.09 10.15
N GLY A 168 -3.68 -12.84 9.13
CA GLY A 168 -3.91 -12.36 7.77
C GLY A 168 -5.36 -11.94 7.56
N GLY A 169 -5.62 -11.03 6.63
CA GLY A 169 -6.98 -10.69 6.19
C GLY A 169 -7.63 -11.86 5.47
N MET A 170 -7.17 -12.14 4.26
CA MET A 170 -7.62 -13.27 3.42
C MET A 170 -6.45 -14.20 3.13
N LYS A 171 -6.75 -15.50 2.96
CA LYS A 171 -5.74 -16.46 2.49
C LYS A 171 -5.59 -16.35 0.97
N ILE A 172 -4.73 -15.47 0.53
CA ILE A 172 -4.38 -15.21 -0.87
C ILE A 172 -2.86 -15.14 -1.01
N PRO A 173 -2.29 -15.38 -2.21
CA PRO A 173 -0.83 -15.38 -2.43
C PRO A 173 -0.13 -14.13 -1.91
N LEU A 174 -0.72 -12.94 -2.09
CA LEU A 174 -0.20 -11.69 -1.55
C LEU A 174 -0.02 -11.73 -0.02
N ILE A 175 -1.00 -12.24 0.72
CA ILE A 175 -0.92 -12.32 2.19
C ILE A 175 -0.05 -13.50 2.65
N GLU A 176 -0.01 -14.58 1.88
CA GLU A 176 0.93 -15.68 2.12
C GLU A 176 2.39 -15.23 1.95
N ARG A 177 2.67 -14.19 1.13
CA ARG A 177 3.97 -13.54 1.00
C ARG A 177 4.43 -12.92 2.33
N PHE A 178 3.56 -12.19 3.05
CA PHE A 178 3.83 -11.68 4.40
C PHE A 178 4.06 -12.82 5.39
N GLN A 179 3.20 -13.83 5.36
CA GLN A 179 3.30 -14.99 6.27
C GLN A 179 4.64 -15.69 6.10
N LYS A 180 5.02 -16.03 4.87
CA LYS A 180 6.26 -16.78 4.57
C LYS A 180 7.50 -16.02 5.00
N GLY A 181 7.61 -14.74 4.64
CA GLY A 181 8.72 -13.92 5.10
C GLY A 181 8.82 -13.87 6.62
N TYR A 182 7.68 -13.70 7.32
CA TYR A 182 7.63 -13.68 8.78
C TYR A 182 8.07 -15.00 9.41
N GLU A 183 7.58 -16.15 8.89
CA GLU A 183 7.96 -17.49 9.34
C GLU A 183 9.47 -17.72 9.16
N GLU A 184 10.03 -17.43 7.99
CA GLU A 184 11.44 -17.62 7.69
C GLU A 184 12.34 -16.70 8.54
N GLY A 185 11.97 -15.43 8.69
CA GLY A 185 12.68 -14.49 9.54
C GLY A 185 12.69 -14.93 11.01
N ALA A 186 11.57 -15.43 11.53
CA ALA A 186 11.49 -15.96 12.88
C ALA A 186 12.38 -17.20 13.07
N GLN A 187 12.32 -18.14 12.13
CA GLN A 187 13.11 -19.38 12.17
C GLN A 187 14.61 -19.14 11.98
N SER A 188 15.02 -18.07 11.33
CA SER A 188 16.44 -17.71 11.20
C SER A 188 17.08 -17.33 12.56
N VAL A 189 16.27 -16.85 13.50
CA VAL A 189 16.69 -16.49 14.86
C VAL A 189 16.47 -17.65 15.84
N ASN A 190 15.30 -18.28 15.76
CA ASN A 190 14.95 -19.44 16.59
C ASN A 190 14.39 -20.56 15.69
N PRO A 191 15.20 -21.59 15.36
CA PRO A 191 14.77 -22.68 14.50
C PRO A 191 13.57 -23.48 15.03
N ASN A 192 13.27 -23.37 16.33
CA ASN A 192 12.12 -24.01 16.97
C ASN A 192 10.91 -23.07 17.08
N ALA A 193 10.99 -21.85 16.57
CA ALA A 193 9.86 -20.93 16.57
C ALA A 193 8.71 -21.51 15.74
N THR A 194 7.50 -21.39 16.27
CA THR A 194 6.27 -21.82 15.59
C THR A 194 5.34 -20.63 15.39
N VAL A 195 4.69 -20.56 14.24
CA VAL A 195 3.72 -19.50 13.92
C VAL A 195 2.31 -20.07 13.87
N ILE A 196 1.43 -19.55 14.71
CA ILE A 196 0.00 -19.86 14.73
C ILE A 196 -0.68 -18.94 13.73
N VAL A 197 -1.14 -19.50 12.61
CA VAL A 197 -1.72 -18.74 11.48
C VAL A 197 -3.23 -18.76 11.55
N ASN A 198 -3.85 -17.58 11.43
CA ASN A 198 -5.28 -17.42 11.22
C ASN A 198 -5.55 -16.35 10.15
N TYR A 199 -6.68 -16.46 9.47
CA TYR A 199 -7.19 -15.48 8.53
C TYR A 199 -8.56 -14.99 8.96
N VAL A 200 -8.84 -13.70 8.80
CA VAL A 200 -10.09 -13.07 9.25
C VAL A 200 -11.28 -13.57 8.44
N GLY A 201 -11.11 -13.75 7.13
CA GLY A 201 -12.19 -14.19 6.27
C GLY A 201 -11.75 -14.61 4.87
N ALA A 202 -12.73 -14.81 3.99
CA ALA A 202 -12.53 -15.25 2.61
C ALA A 202 -13.08 -14.25 1.56
N ASN A 203 -13.49 -13.06 1.98
CA ASN A 203 -13.99 -11.99 1.12
C ASN A 203 -13.57 -10.62 1.67
N ASP A 204 -13.89 -9.54 0.96
CA ASP A 204 -13.44 -8.19 1.26
C ASP A 204 -13.82 -7.69 2.67
N ALA A 205 -14.87 -8.22 3.30
CA ALA A 205 -15.19 -7.90 4.69
C ALA A 205 -14.06 -8.30 5.67
N ALA A 206 -13.15 -9.18 5.26
CA ALA A 206 -11.98 -9.56 6.03
C ALA A 206 -11.03 -8.38 6.34
N TRP A 207 -11.07 -7.33 5.54
CA TRP A 207 -10.22 -6.14 5.73
C TRP A 207 -10.80 -5.14 6.73
N ASN A 208 -12.10 -5.28 7.08
CA ASN A 208 -12.80 -4.32 7.94
C ASN A 208 -13.66 -5.01 9.01
N ASN A 209 -13.06 -5.93 9.78
CA ASN A 209 -13.73 -6.64 10.88
C ASN A 209 -12.82 -6.73 12.13
N PRO A 210 -12.58 -5.63 12.86
CA PRO A 210 -11.73 -5.62 14.05
C PRO A 210 -12.21 -6.56 15.15
N ALA A 211 -13.53 -6.77 15.29
CA ALA A 211 -14.08 -7.71 16.26
C ALA A 211 -13.59 -9.15 16.00
N LYS A 212 -13.62 -9.59 14.73
CA LYS A 212 -13.08 -10.91 14.35
C LYS A 212 -11.56 -10.97 14.50
N GLY A 213 -10.86 -9.89 14.15
CA GLY A 213 -9.43 -9.76 14.39
C GLY A 213 -9.06 -9.96 15.86
N LYS A 214 -9.82 -9.34 16.78
CA LYS A 214 -9.64 -9.49 18.23
C LYS A 214 -9.88 -10.91 18.71
N GLU A 215 -10.98 -11.54 18.27
CA GLU A 215 -11.31 -12.94 18.60
C GLU A 215 -10.18 -13.89 18.22
N LEU A 216 -9.66 -13.76 17.00
CA LEU A 216 -8.58 -14.62 16.50
C LEU A 216 -7.24 -14.37 17.23
N ALA A 217 -6.92 -13.11 17.53
CA ALA A 217 -5.73 -12.78 18.31
C ALA A 217 -5.80 -13.35 19.74
N LEU A 218 -6.97 -13.27 20.39
CA LEU A 218 -7.19 -13.92 21.69
C LEU A 218 -6.96 -15.43 21.64
N ALA A 219 -7.49 -16.10 20.62
CA ALA A 219 -7.27 -17.54 20.43
C ALA A 219 -5.78 -17.89 20.21
N GLN A 220 -5.01 -17.01 19.56
CA GLN A 220 -3.55 -17.17 19.43
C GLN A 220 -2.83 -17.01 20.77
N ILE A 221 -3.23 -15.97 21.55
CA ILE A 221 -2.70 -15.73 22.89
C ILE A 221 -2.97 -16.93 23.81
N GLU A 222 -4.16 -17.47 23.80
CA GLU A 222 -4.53 -18.68 24.58
C GLU A 222 -3.69 -19.90 24.22
N LYS A 223 -3.29 -20.03 22.94
CA LYS A 223 -2.37 -21.08 22.47
C LYS A 223 -0.89 -20.80 22.80
N GLY A 224 -0.62 -19.66 23.42
CA GLY A 224 0.70 -19.27 23.93
C GLY A 224 1.49 -18.33 23.01
N ALA A 225 0.89 -17.75 21.98
CA ALA A 225 1.54 -16.70 21.20
C ALA A 225 1.80 -15.47 22.07
N ASP A 226 3.02 -14.93 22.04
CA ASP A 226 3.41 -13.73 22.76
C ASP A 226 3.82 -12.56 21.86
N VAL A 227 3.97 -12.79 20.55
CA VAL A 227 4.10 -11.74 19.54
C VAL A 227 3.19 -12.10 18.34
N ILE A 228 2.31 -11.17 17.93
CA ILE A 228 1.35 -11.39 16.83
C ILE A 228 1.61 -10.37 15.74
N PHE A 229 1.92 -10.82 14.52
CA PHE A 229 1.99 -9.98 13.34
C PHE A 229 0.65 -9.93 12.62
N THR A 230 0.17 -8.72 12.28
CA THR A 230 -1.14 -8.52 11.65
C THR A 230 -0.99 -7.98 10.23
N ALA A 231 -1.31 -8.79 9.22
CA ALA A 231 -1.41 -8.39 7.82
C ALA A 231 -2.88 -8.42 7.39
N ALA A 232 -3.71 -7.55 7.99
CA ALA A 232 -5.17 -7.64 7.94
C ALA A 232 -5.90 -6.28 7.84
N GLY A 233 -5.23 -5.21 7.45
CA GLY A 233 -5.82 -3.87 7.35
C GLY A 233 -6.48 -3.43 8.66
N ASN A 234 -7.68 -2.81 8.58
CA ASN A 234 -8.41 -2.38 9.78
C ASN A 234 -8.75 -3.53 10.75
N SER A 235 -8.94 -4.75 10.24
CA SER A 235 -9.19 -5.92 11.09
C SER A 235 -8.03 -6.22 12.03
N GLY A 236 -6.80 -5.89 11.63
CA GLY A 236 -5.59 -6.02 12.45
C GLY A 236 -5.67 -5.24 13.76
N LEU A 237 -6.36 -4.09 13.80
CA LEU A 237 -6.51 -3.28 15.01
C LEU A 237 -7.18 -4.04 16.17
N GLY A 238 -7.97 -5.06 15.86
CA GLY A 238 -8.51 -5.97 16.88
C GLY A 238 -7.43 -6.72 17.66
N ALA A 239 -6.31 -7.08 17.03
CA ALA A 239 -5.19 -7.71 17.72
C ALA A 239 -4.46 -6.74 18.66
N PHE A 240 -4.39 -5.45 18.30
CA PHE A 240 -3.87 -4.42 19.19
C PHE A 240 -4.70 -4.32 20.47
N ASP A 241 -6.02 -4.36 20.36
CA ASP A 241 -6.92 -4.35 21.52
C ASP A 241 -6.81 -5.65 22.36
N ALA A 242 -6.61 -6.81 21.70
CA ALA A 242 -6.39 -8.07 22.40
C ALA A 242 -5.08 -8.05 23.21
N VAL A 243 -4.01 -7.58 22.61
CA VAL A 243 -2.68 -7.50 23.24
C VAL A 243 -2.69 -6.45 24.37
N GLU A 244 -3.30 -5.29 24.20
CA GLU A 244 -3.44 -4.29 25.30
C GLU A 244 -4.20 -4.87 26.49
N GLN A 245 -5.28 -5.62 26.24
CA GLN A 245 -6.14 -6.18 27.29
C GLN A 245 -5.47 -7.34 28.06
N TYR A 246 -4.70 -8.18 27.39
CA TYR A 246 -4.16 -9.43 27.93
C TYR A 246 -2.64 -9.51 27.92
N GLY A 247 -1.97 -8.47 27.48
CA GLY A 247 -0.51 -8.46 27.27
C GLY A 247 0.28 -7.94 28.45
N ARG A 248 -0.31 -7.83 29.65
CA ARG A 248 0.43 -7.46 30.85
C ARG A 248 0.80 -8.68 31.67
N GLY A 249 2.04 -8.70 32.14
CA GLY A 249 2.54 -9.67 33.12
C GLY A 249 2.07 -9.35 34.55
N PRO A 250 2.45 -10.22 35.51
CA PRO A 250 2.06 -10.07 36.91
C PRO A 250 2.49 -8.74 37.54
N ASN A 251 3.60 -8.17 37.07
CA ASN A 251 4.18 -6.92 37.57
C ASN A 251 3.71 -5.70 36.75
N GLY A 252 2.74 -5.87 35.82
CA GLY A 252 2.20 -4.81 35.00
C GLY A 252 2.99 -4.49 33.72
N GLU A 253 4.17 -5.11 33.51
CA GLU A 253 4.97 -4.96 32.30
C GLU A 253 4.32 -5.62 31.07
N ALA A 254 4.59 -5.10 29.88
CA ALA A 254 4.14 -5.75 28.65
C ALA A 254 4.92 -7.06 28.43
N ASN A 255 4.19 -8.15 28.27
CA ASN A 255 4.74 -9.48 28.01
C ASN A 255 4.16 -10.14 26.75
N LYS A 256 3.27 -9.47 26.07
CA LYS A 256 2.81 -9.80 24.72
C LYS A 256 2.83 -8.55 23.86
N PHE A 257 3.06 -8.75 22.57
CA PHE A 257 3.26 -7.66 21.63
C PHE A 257 2.50 -7.92 20.34
N VAL A 258 2.19 -6.83 19.65
CA VAL A 258 1.65 -6.85 18.29
C VAL A 258 2.64 -6.19 17.34
N ILE A 259 2.69 -6.66 16.10
CA ILE A 259 3.41 -6.03 15.00
C ILE A 259 2.38 -5.51 14.02
N GLY A 260 2.48 -4.21 13.70
CA GLY A 260 1.64 -3.53 12.75
C GLY A 260 2.03 -3.78 11.30
N VAL A 261 1.23 -3.27 10.36
CA VAL A 261 1.42 -3.44 8.91
C VAL A 261 1.11 -2.16 8.13
N ASP A 262 1.72 -2.03 6.97
CA ASP A 262 1.59 -0.96 5.97
C ASP A 262 2.06 0.40 6.48
N SER A 263 1.30 1.02 7.38
CA SER A 263 1.67 2.27 8.05
C SER A 263 2.46 2.03 9.33
N ASN A 264 3.20 3.03 9.81
CA ASN A 264 3.76 2.99 11.15
C ASN A 264 2.64 3.08 12.19
N GLN A 265 2.32 1.96 12.81
CA GLN A 265 1.27 1.79 13.82
C GLN A 265 1.82 1.78 15.25
N ASN A 266 3.11 2.07 15.46
CA ASN A 266 3.75 1.98 16.79
C ASN A 266 3.08 2.84 17.85
N GLY A 267 2.53 4.00 17.45
CA GLY A 267 1.80 4.91 18.34
C GLY A 267 0.35 4.52 18.62
N VAL A 268 -0.20 3.44 18.05
CA VAL A 268 -1.60 3.03 18.26
C VAL A 268 -1.84 2.53 19.68
N LYS A 269 -0.93 1.70 20.20
CA LYS A 269 -0.94 1.18 21.59
C LYS A 269 0.49 1.22 22.14
N PRO A 270 0.97 2.39 22.60
CA PRO A 270 2.32 2.55 23.11
C PRO A 270 2.70 1.52 24.17
N GLY A 271 3.86 0.90 24.02
CA GLY A 271 4.37 -0.15 24.91
C GLY A 271 3.91 -1.58 24.55
N PHE A 272 2.91 -1.74 23.69
CA PHE A 272 2.43 -3.04 23.21
C PHE A 272 2.74 -3.31 21.73
N VAL A 273 3.09 -2.28 20.97
CA VAL A 273 3.49 -2.45 19.56
C VAL A 273 5.01 -2.63 19.51
N LEU A 274 5.44 -3.82 19.11
CA LEU A 274 6.86 -4.14 19.01
C LEU A 274 7.53 -3.37 17.87
N THR A 275 6.90 -3.37 16.70
CA THR A 275 7.27 -2.62 15.49
C THR A 275 6.10 -2.65 14.52
N SER A 276 6.29 -2.04 13.34
CA SER A 276 5.37 -2.18 12.21
C SER A 276 6.16 -2.57 10.97
N MET A 277 5.69 -3.55 10.20
CA MET A 277 6.18 -3.83 8.87
C MET A 277 5.61 -2.76 7.93
N VAL A 278 6.40 -1.73 7.67
CA VAL A 278 5.98 -0.59 6.86
C VAL A 278 6.09 -0.95 5.39
N LYS A 279 5.01 -0.70 4.65
CA LYS A 279 4.92 -0.81 3.20
C LYS A 279 4.71 0.60 2.64
N ARG A 280 5.70 1.10 1.92
CA ARG A 280 5.77 2.52 1.53
C ARG A 280 4.85 2.86 0.36
N VAL A 281 3.58 2.50 0.52
CA VAL A 281 2.51 2.88 -0.41
C VAL A 281 2.44 4.41 -0.58
N ASP A 282 2.68 5.15 0.50
CA ASP A 282 2.77 6.61 0.51
C ASP A 282 3.79 7.14 -0.50
N ASN A 283 5.00 6.58 -0.52
CA ASN A 283 6.04 6.96 -1.47
C ASN A 283 5.66 6.57 -2.90
N ALA A 284 5.23 5.33 -3.12
CA ALA A 284 4.90 4.84 -4.45
C ALA A 284 3.77 5.66 -5.11
N VAL A 285 2.75 6.04 -4.34
CA VAL A 285 1.66 6.89 -4.81
C VAL A 285 2.14 8.32 -5.08
N TYR A 286 2.93 8.90 -4.17
CA TYR A 286 3.52 10.23 -4.36
C TYR A 286 4.35 10.30 -5.64
N ASP A 287 5.22 9.30 -5.86
CA ASP A 287 6.09 9.24 -7.03
C ASP A 287 5.28 9.09 -8.32
N ALA A 288 4.22 8.27 -8.34
CA ALA A 288 3.32 8.15 -9.49
C ALA A 288 2.62 9.48 -9.83
N VAL A 289 2.19 10.26 -8.82
CA VAL A 289 1.63 11.60 -9.03
C VAL A 289 2.67 12.55 -9.60
N LYS A 290 3.89 12.54 -9.06
CA LYS A 290 5.01 13.37 -9.51
C LYS A 290 5.41 13.04 -10.95
N GLU A 291 5.52 11.77 -11.31
CA GLU A 291 5.83 11.33 -12.68
C GLU A 291 4.78 11.82 -13.69
N VAL A 292 3.49 11.80 -13.33
CA VAL A 292 2.43 12.33 -14.19
C VAL A 292 2.57 13.84 -14.38
N LEU A 293 2.83 14.59 -13.30
CA LEU A 293 3.00 16.03 -13.33
C LEU A 293 4.21 16.46 -14.18
N GLU A 294 5.32 15.71 -14.11
CA GLU A 294 6.54 15.94 -14.85
C GLU A 294 6.51 15.41 -16.30
N GLY A 295 5.40 14.76 -16.70
CA GLY A 295 5.28 14.12 -18.03
C GLY A 295 6.18 12.89 -18.21
N GLN A 296 6.62 12.27 -17.12
CA GLN A 296 7.53 11.13 -17.09
C GLN A 296 6.84 9.81 -16.72
N PHE A 297 5.51 9.81 -16.65
CA PHE A 297 4.73 8.63 -16.26
C PHE A 297 5.10 7.40 -17.11
N LYS A 298 5.34 6.30 -16.42
CA LYS A 298 5.63 5.00 -17.02
C LYS A 298 4.60 3.98 -16.52
N GLY A 299 3.87 3.39 -17.45
CA GLY A 299 3.05 2.22 -17.16
C GLY A 299 3.91 0.96 -16.95
N GLY A 300 3.26 -0.11 -16.55
CA GLY A 300 3.92 -1.39 -16.32
C GLY A 300 4.24 -1.66 -14.85
N PHE A 301 5.18 -2.57 -14.60
CA PHE A 301 5.55 -2.99 -13.24
C PHE A 301 6.49 -2.00 -12.57
N HIS A 302 6.12 -1.59 -11.37
CA HIS A 302 6.94 -0.84 -10.43
C HIS A 302 7.04 -1.65 -9.14
N GLU A 303 8.14 -2.35 -8.96
CA GLU A 303 8.37 -3.19 -7.80
C GLU A 303 9.24 -2.48 -6.76
N PHE A 304 8.81 -2.56 -5.49
CA PHE A 304 9.39 -1.87 -4.35
C PHE A 304 9.76 -2.86 -3.25
N GLY A 305 11.05 -3.09 -3.06
CA GLY A 305 11.62 -3.93 -2.01
C GLY A 305 12.45 -3.14 -1.01
N LEU A 306 13.26 -3.84 -0.21
CA LEU A 306 14.23 -3.21 0.70
C LEU A 306 15.28 -2.38 -0.02
N ASP A 307 15.62 -2.72 -1.25
CA ASP A 307 16.58 -2.02 -2.11
C ASP A 307 16.13 -0.63 -2.56
N LYS A 308 14.82 -0.37 -2.50
CA LYS A 308 14.18 0.91 -2.87
C LYS A 308 13.43 1.54 -1.69
N ASP A 309 13.73 1.11 -0.47
CA ASP A 309 12.97 1.53 0.73
C ASP A 309 11.44 1.36 0.58
N GLY A 310 11.01 0.39 -0.23
CA GLY A 310 9.60 0.10 -0.47
C GLY A 310 8.93 -0.66 0.68
N VAL A 311 9.73 -1.41 1.44
CA VAL A 311 9.33 -2.08 2.68
C VAL A 311 10.39 -1.86 3.76
N ALA A 312 9.97 -1.82 5.03
CA ALA A 312 10.87 -1.59 6.16
C ALA A 312 10.24 -2.09 7.46
N TYR A 313 11.00 -2.07 8.54
CA TYR A 313 10.45 -2.08 9.90
C TYR A 313 10.49 -0.67 10.51
N ALA A 314 9.50 -0.32 11.34
CA ALA A 314 9.44 0.97 11.97
C ALA A 314 10.23 0.99 13.29
N LEU A 315 11.05 2.03 13.49
CA LEU A 315 11.74 2.30 14.75
C LEU A 315 11.52 3.78 15.09
N ASP A 316 10.97 4.05 16.29
CA ASP A 316 10.69 5.40 16.74
C ASP A 316 10.62 5.48 18.28
N GLN A 317 10.18 6.62 18.81
CA GLN A 317 10.09 6.87 20.26
C GLN A 317 9.17 5.90 21.02
N TYR A 318 8.31 5.14 20.35
CA TYR A 318 7.40 4.20 20.99
C TYR A 318 7.97 2.80 21.19
N ASN A 319 9.01 2.44 20.41
CA ASN A 319 9.54 1.08 20.43
C ASN A 319 11.08 0.97 20.53
N GLN A 320 11.80 2.07 20.42
CA GLN A 320 13.29 2.06 20.49
C GLN A 320 13.84 1.47 21.80
N GLU A 321 13.10 1.57 22.92
CA GLU A 321 13.47 0.97 24.20
C GLU A 321 12.99 -0.48 24.35
N ILE A 322 12.09 -0.94 23.46
CA ILE A 322 11.52 -2.30 23.51
C ILE A 322 12.41 -3.29 22.78
N ILE A 323 13.09 -2.85 21.72
CA ILE A 323 13.96 -3.68 20.87
C ILE A 323 15.42 -3.42 21.25
N PRO A 324 16.15 -4.43 21.73
CA PRO A 324 17.58 -4.27 22.07
C PRO A 324 18.42 -3.87 20.86
N GLU A 325 19.44 -3.02 21.08
CA GLU A 325 20.38 -2.56 20.06
C GLU A 325 21.06 -3.71 19.30
N GLU A 326 21.41 -4.78 20.01
CA GLU A 326 22.01 -5.97 19.41
C GLU A 326 21.08 -6.68 18.41
N VAL A 327 19.75 -6.62 18.65
CA VAL A 327 18.75 -7.16 17.73
C VAL A 327 18.67 -6.28 16.50
N LEU A 328 18.62 -4.95 16.67
CA LEU A 328 18.59 -3.98 15.57
C LEU A 328 19.82 -4.11 14.67
N SER A 329 21.01 -4.26 15.27
CA SER A 329 22.26 -4.46 14.54
C SER A 329 22.21 -5.70 13.63
N LYS A 330 21.74 -6.84 14.17
CA LYS A 330 21.60 -8.09 13.40
C LYS A 330 20.55 -7.98 12.29
N VAL A 331 19.42 -7.33 12.57
CA VAL A 331 18.35 -7.13 11.59
C VAL A 331 18.84 -6.26 10.44
N ASN A 332 19.62 -5.20 10.73
CA ASN A 332 20.19 -4.34 9.69
C ASN A 332 21.25 -5.07 8.86
N GLU A 333 22.12 -5.89 9.48
CA GLU A 333 23.06 -6.74 8.74
C GLU A 333 22.33 -7.69 7.77
N VAL A 334 21.23 -8.30 8.21
CA VAL A 334 20.43 -9.19 7.37
C VAL A 334 19.66 -8.41 6.29
N LYS A 335 19.17 -7.21 6.59
CA LYS A 335 18.60 -6.29 5.58
C LYS A 335 19.59 -6.10 4.43
N ASP A 336 20.85 -5.76 4.75
CA ASP A 336 21.87 -5.53 3.73
C ASP A 336 22.15 -6.80 2.90
N LYS A 337 22.16 -7.98 3.55
CA LYS A 337 22.33 -9.26 2.85
C LYS A 337 21.15 -9.61 1.93
N ILE A 338 19.93 -9.23 2.29
CA ILE A 338 18.75 -9.39 1.41
C ILE A 338 18.87 -8.44 0.22
N VAL A 339 19.23 -7.18 0.45
CA VAL A 339 19.40 -6.18 -0.61
C VAL A 339 20.50 -6.59 -1.60
N THR A 340 21.60 -7.18 -1.13
CA THR A 340 22.68 -7.67 -1.99
C THR A 340 22.40 -9.04 -2.62
N GLY A 341 21.29 -9.70 -2.24
CA GLY A 341 20.90 -11.02 -2.74
C GLY A 341 21.68 -12.20 -2.15
N GLU A 342 22.48 -11.96 -1.11
CA GLU A 342 23.16 -13.01 -0.33
C GLU A 342 22.14 -13.88 0.42
N ILE A 343 21.10 -13.26 0.98
CA ILE A 343 19.94 -13.95 1.54
C ILE A 343 18.76 -13.75 0.58
N LYS A 344 18.14 -14.87 0.20
CA LYS A 344 16.92 -14.88 -0.59
C LYS A 344 15.76 -15.33 0.27
N VAL A 345 14.82 -14.42 0.49
CA VAL A 345 13.56 -14.73 1.19
C VAL A 345 12.60 -15.38 0.19
N THR A 346 11.89 -16.42 0.61
CA THR A 346 10.91 -17.08 -0.26
C THR A 346 9.76 -16.13 -0.59
N ASP A 347 9.54 -15.93 -1.90
CA ASP A 347 8.40 -15.21 -2.41
C ASP A 347 7.27 -16.20 -2.74
N ALA A 348 6.17 -16.16 -1.96
CA ALA A 348 5.00 -17.01 -2.19
C ALA A 348 4.27 -16.72 -3.52
N MET A 349 4.61 -15.62 -4.21
CA MET A 349 4.06 -15.25 -5.52
C MET A 349 5.01 -15.55 -6.69
N ALA A 350 6.27 -15.94 -6.41
CA ALA A 350 7.18 -16.38 -7.46
C ALA A 350 6.75 -17.76 -8.00
N ASN A 351 6.59 -17.84 -9.31
CA ASN A 351 6.30 -19.11 -10.03
C ASN A 351 7.55 -19.94 -10.21
#